data_bd84503a68c501f82cbf5d50cde1098a
#
_entry.id   bd84503a68c501f82cbf5d50cde1098a
#
_cell.length_a   1.000
_cell.length_b   1.000
_cell.length_c   1.000
_cell.angle_alpha   90.00
_cell.angle_beta   90.00
_cell.angle_gamma   90.00
#
_symmetry.space_group_name_H-M   'P 1'
#
loop_
_entity.id
_entity.type
_entity.pdbx_description
1 polymer ?
#
loop_
_entity_poly.entity_id
_entity_poly.type
_entity_poly.pdbx_seq_one_letter_code
_entity_poly.pdbx_strand_id
1 'polypeptide(L)'
;MIILKSSQEIEKIREAGKIVAEALMLAGEIIKPGVTTWEINSQIEKVIVSHKAYPSFKNYNGFPAASCISPNCVVVHGIPSKKVILKEGD
;
A
#
# COMPACT_ATOMS: atom_id res chain seq x y z
N MET A 1 -23.95 -6.85 -15.47
CA MET A 1 -24.60 -7.54 -14.33
C MET A 1 -23.96 -7.06 -13.03
N ILE A 2 -24.77 -6.74 -12.04
CA ILE A 2 -24.28 -6.38 -10.70
C ILE A 2 -24.33 -7.62 -9.83
N ILE A 3 -23.18 -8.02 -9.29
CA ILE A 3 -23.10 -9.19 -8.42
C ILE A 3 -22.94 -8.67 -6.98
N LEU A 4 -23.90 -9.02 -6.12
CA LEU A 4 -23.88 -8.63 -4.73
C LEU A 4 -23.00 -9.61 -3.94
N LYS A 5 -22.20 -9.06 -3.01
CA LYS A 5 -21.36 -9.87 -2.12
C LYS A 5 -22.21 -10.50 -1.01
N SER A 6 -21.89 -11.74 -0.65
CA SER A 6 -22.50 -12.39 0.50
C SER A 6 -22.00 -11.75 1.80
N SER A 7 -22.70 -12.02 2.91
CA SER A 7 -22.26 -11.51 4.21
C SER A 7 -20.87 -12.05 4.60
N GLN A 8 -20.54 -13.26 4.23
CA GLN A 8 -19.21 -13.84 4.47
C GLN A 8 -18.12 -13.15 3.64
N GLU A 9 -18.42 -12.84 2.39
CA GLU A 9 -17.52 -12.10 1.53
C GLU A 9 -17.29 -10.67 2.05
N ILE A 10 -18.35 -10.01 2.50
CA ILE A 10 -18.27 -8.67 3.09
C ILE A 10 -17.35 -8.70 4.32
N GLU A 11 -17.46 -9.72 5.17
CA GLU A 11 -16.62 -9.81 6.36
C GLU A 11 -15.14 -9.98 6.00
N LYS A 12 -14.83 -10.76 4.98
CA LYS A 12 -13.46 -10.90 4.48
C LYS A 12 -12.92 -9.56 3.95
N ILE A 13 -13.74 -8.81 3.23
CA ILE A 13 -13.37 -7.48 2.74
C ILE A 13 -13.14 -6.53 3.91
N ARG A 14 -13.96 -6.64 4.96
CA ARG A 14 -13.81 -5.83 6.17
C ARG A 14 -12.47 -6.10 6.87
N GLU A 15 -12.11 -7.36 7.01
CA GLU A 15 -10.81 -7.73 7.59
C GLU A 15 -9.64 -7.21 6.75
N ALA A 16 -9.73 -7.35 5.43
CA ALA A 16 -8.72 -6.80 4.54
C ALA A 16 -8.62 -5.27 4.69
N GLY A 17 -9.76 -4.59 4.83
CA GLY A 17 -9.80 -3.14 5.06
C GLY A 17 -9.11 -2.72 6.35
N LYS A 18 -9.23 -3.51 7.42
CA LYS A 18 -8.54 -3.22 8.68
C LYS A 18 -7.02 -3.30 8.52
N ILE A 19 -6.54 -4.28 7.75
CA ILE A 19 -5.11 -4.41 7.47
C ILE A 19 -4.61 -3.22 6.65
N VAL A 20 -5.39 -2.79 5.66
CA VAL A 20 -5.07 -1.61 4.86
C VAL A 20 -4.99 -0.36 5.74
N ALA A 21 -5.94 -0.18 6.65
CA ALA A 21 -5.96 0.95 7.57
C ALA A 21 -4.70 0.97 8.44
N GLU A 22 -4.30 -0.17 8.97
CA GLU A 22 -3.09 -0.30 9.77
C GLU A 22 -1.84 0.05 8.94
N ALA A 23 -1.77 -0.42 7.71
CA ALA A 23 -0.66 -0.11 6.80
C ALA A 23 -0.58 1.39 6.51
N LEU A 24 -1.73 2.04 6.28
CA LEU A 24 -1.78 3.49 6.06
C LEU A 24 -1.36 4.28 7.30
N MET A 25 -1.77 3.86 8.48
CA MET A 25 -1.36 4.50 9.74
C MET A 25 0.15 4.40 9.93
N LEU A 26 0.72 3.22 9.66
CA LEU A 26 2.17 3.05 9.74
C LEU A 26 2.89 3.96 8.73
N ALA A 27 2.40 4.01 7.49
CA ALA A 27 2.98 4.90 6.48
C ALA A 27 2.97 6.34 6.96
N GLY A 28 1.87 6.80 7.56
CA GLY A 28 1.76 8.15 8.12
C GLY A 28 2.77 8.42 9.23
N GLU A 29 3.12 7.42 10.02
CA GLU A 29 4.10 7.55 11.10
C GLU A 29 5.54 7.64 10.60
N ILE A 30 5.88 6.90 9.54
CA ILE A 30 7.25 6.82 9.04
C ILE A 30 7.56 7.82 7.93
N ILE A 31 6.54 8.43 7.33
CA ILE A 31 6.74 9.37 6.23
C ILE A 31 7.35 10.66 6.74
N LYS A 32 8.51 11.01 6.19
CA LYS A 32 9.25 12.22 6.55
C LYS A 32 10.26 12.55 5.48
N PRO A 33 10.77 13.79 5.44
CA PRO A 33 11.85 14.12 4.50
C PRO A 33 13.05 13.19 4.67
N GLY A 34 13.60 12.73 3.54
CA GLY A 34 14.73 11.81 3.50
C GLY A 34 14.38 10.34 3.37
N VAL A 35 13.12 9.98 3.58
CA VAL A 35 12.66 8.59 3.40
C VAL A 35 12.37 8.33 1.91
N THR A 36 12.74 7.16 1.41
CA THR A 36 12.42 6.78 0.04
C THR A 36 11.03 6.16 -0.02
N THR A 37 10.40 6.25 -1.19
CA THR A 37 9.10 5.58 -1.38
C THR A 37 9.25 4.06 -1.28
N TRP A 38 10.43 3.52 -1.61
CA TRP A 38 10.70 2.09 -1.43
C TRP A 38 10.69 1.67 0.04
N GLU A 39 11.26 2.48 0.94
CA GLU A 39 11.24 2.18 2.37
C GLU A 39 9.82 2.13 2.91
N ILE A 40 8.99 3.08 2.50
CA ILE A 40 7.57 3.11 2.88
C ILE A 40 6.88 1.84 2.38
N ASN A 41 7.10 1.46 1.12
CA ASN A 41 6.54 0.24 0.54
C ASN A 41 6.97 -1.00 1.33
N SER A 42 8.25 -1.08 1.70
CA SER A 42 8.77 -2.24 2.44
C SER A 42 8.10 -2.40 3.80
N GLN A 43 7.86 -1.30 4.50
CA GLN A 43 7.17 -1.34 5.79
C GLN A 43 5.69 -1.70 5.63
N ILE A 44 5.03 -1.20 4.60
CA ILE A 44 3.65 -1.56 4.29
C ILE A 44 3.55 -3.06 4.00
N GLU A 45 4.46 -3.60 3.21
CA GLU A 45 4.47 -5.02 2.89
C GLU A 45 4.65 -5.87 4.15
N LYS A 46 5.53 -5.46 5.05
CA LYS A 46 5.73 -6.16 6.33
C LYS A 46 4.46 -6.21 7.16
N VAL A 47 3.71 -5.13 7.24
CA VAL A 47 2.43 -5.10 7.96
C VAL A 47 1.46 -6.11 7.34
N ILE A 48 1.29 -6.07 6.02
CA ILE A 48 0.36 -6.95 5.32
C ILE A 48 0.73 -8.43 5.58
N VAL A 49 1.99 -8.78 5.39
CA VAL A 49 2.48 -10.15 5.56
C VAL A 49 2.38 -10.60 7.02
N SER A 50 2.57 -9.70 7.98
CA SER A 50 2.45 -10.02 9.41
C SER A 50 1.06 -10.51 9.80
N HIS A 51 0.03 -10.10 9.04
CA HIS A 51 -1.34 -10.56 9.22
C HIS A 51 -1.65 -11.84 8.41
N LYS A 52 -0.65 -12.48 7.85
CA LYS A 52 -0.79 -13.64 6.96
C LYS A 52 -1.64 -13.30 5.73
N ALA A 53 -1.63 -12.03 5.32
CA ALA A 53 -2.31 -11.55 4.13
C ALA A 53 -1.30 -11.42 2.98
N TYR A 54 -1.82 -11.28 1.76
CA TYR A 54 -1.02 -11.12 0.57
C TYR A 54 -1.25 -9.73 -0.02
N PRO A 55 -0.19 -8.97 -0.37
CA PRO A 55 -0.35 -7.67 -1.01
C PRO A 55 -0.84 -7.85 -2.46
N SER A 56 -2.09 -7.51 -2.69
CA SER A 56 -2.77 -7.79 -3.97
C SER A 56 -2.12 -7.13 -5.18
N PHE A 57 -1.49 -5.97 -5.00
CA PHE A 57 -0.83 -5.28 -6.11
C PHE A 57 0.42 -6.00 -6.60
N LYS A 58 1.11 -6.70 -5.70
CA LYS A 58 2.39 -7.33 -6.02
C LYS A 58 2.20 -8.43 -7.05
N ASN A 59 2.93 -8.33 -8.14
CA ASN A 59 2.89 -9.24 -9.28
C ASN A 59 1.57 -9.21 -10.08
N TYR A 60 0.64 -8.31 -9.75
CA TYR A 60 -0.56 -8.14 -10.56
C TYR A 60 -0.20 -7.38 -11.84
N ASN A 61 -0.40 -8.02 -12.98
CA ASN A 61 -0.01 -7.48 -14.30
C ASN A 61 1.44 -6.95 -14.30
N GLY A 62 2.33 -7.63 -13.58
CA GLY A 62 3.74 -7.27 -13.51
C GLY A 62 4.09 -6.13 -12.57
N PHE A 63 3.13 -5.66 -11.75
CA PHE A 63 3.43 -4.58 -10.80
C PHE A 63 4.45 -5.05 -9.76
N PRO A 64 5.57 -4.32 -9.56
CA PRO A 64 6.72 -4.86 -8.82
C PRO A 64 6.69 -4.66 -7.30
N ALA A 65 5.62 -4.07 -6.74
CA ALA A 65 5.60 -3.67 -5.34
C ALA A 65 4.28 -3.95 -4.66
N ALA A 66 4.25 -3.84 -3.34
CA ALA A 66 3.07 -4.10 -2.52
C ALA A 66 2.12 -2.90 -2.44
N SER A 67 2.56 -1.73 -2.86
CA SER A 67 1.79 -0.49 -2.76
C SER A 67 2.07 0.41 -3.95
N CYS A 68 1.14 1.30 -4.23
CA CYS A 68 1.34 2.41 -5.17
C CYS A 68 1.62 3.66 -4.34
N ILE A 69 2.72 4.34 -4.64
CA ILE A 69 3.09 5.58 -3.95
C ILE A 69 3.34 6.64 -5.03
N SER A 70 2.45 7.61 -5.10
CA SER A 70 2.38 8.57 -6.20
C SER A 70 2.63 9.98 -5.67
N PRO A 71 3.91 10.40 -5.54
CA PRO A 71 4.23 11.74 -5.04
C PRO A 71 4.03 12.80 -6.13
N ASN A 72 3.60 13.98 -5.69
CA ASN A 72 3.55 15.20 -6.49
C ASN A 72 2.79 15.04 -7.83
N CYS A 73 3.47 15.16 -8.96
CA CYS A 73 2.82 15.11 -10.27
C CYS A 73 2.48 13.69 -10.77
N VAL A 74 2.87 12.66 -10.03
CA VAL A 74 2.48 11.28 -10.37
C VAL A 74 1.02 11.08 -9.99
N VAL A 75 0.17 10.89 -10.97
CA VAL A 75 -1.30 10.87 -10.76
C VAL A 75 -1.74 9.62 -10.01
N VAL A 76 -1.34 8.43 -10.50
CA VAL A 76 -1.68 7.14 -9.90
C VAL A 76 -0.58 6.12 -10.24
N HIS A 77 -0.64 4.98 -9.58
CA HIS A 77 0.21 3.81 -9.85
C HIS A 77 1.72 4.10 -9.77
N GLY A 78 2.10 5.03 -8.91
CA GLY A 78 3.51 5.32 -8.67
C GLY A 78 4.22 4.08 -8.15
N ILE A 79 5.31 3.68 -8.82
CA ILE A 79 6.10 2.53 -8.42
C ILE A 79 7.08 2.97 -7.34
N PRO A 80 7.03 2.37 -6.13
CA PRO A 80 8.01 2.67 -5.08
C PRO A 80 9.44 2.49 -5.58
N SER A 81 10.31 3.44 -5.27
CA SER A 81 11.68 3.47 -5.77
C SER A 81 12.66 3.95 -4.71
N LYS A 82 13.83 3.33 -4.68
CA LYS A 82 14.96 3.79 -3.85
C LYS A 82 15.52 5.11 -4.33
N LYS A 83 15.20 5.54 -5.54
CA LYS A 83 15.67 6.79 -6.14
C LYS A 83 14.75 7.97 -5.83
N VAL A 84 13.53 7.70 -5.38
CA VAL A 84 12.56 8.75 -5.03
C VAL A 84 12.64 9.01 -3.54
N ILE A 85 13.33 10.08 -3.18
CA ILE A 85 13.54 10.50 -1.80
C ILE A 85 12.56 11.64 -1.52
N LEU A 86 11.73 11.48 -0.48
CA LEU A 86 10.75 12.49 -0.12
C LEU A 86 11.43 13.73 0.48
N LYS A 87 10.84 14.87 0.19
CA LYS A 87 11.29 16.20 0.65
C LYS A 87 10.18 16.88 1.42
N GLU A 88 10.56 17.89 2.20
CA GLU A 88 9.59 18.76 2.87
C GLU A 88 8.61 19.34 1.85
N GLY A 89 7.30 19.21 2.14
CA GLY A 89 6.25 19.73 1.27
C GLY A 89 5.73 18.74 0.24
N ASP A 90 6.36 17.58 0.08
CA ASP A 90 5.84 16.54 -0.83
C ASP A 90 4.48 16.02 -0.34
#